data_aa400d7f907327373db98c717f081914
#
_entry.id   aa400d7f907327373db98c717f081914
#
_cell.length_a   1.000
_cell.length_b   1.000
_cell.length_c   1.000
_cell.angle_alpha   90.00
_cell.angle_beta   90.00
_cell.angle_gamma   90.00
#
_symmetry.space_group_name_H-M   'P 1'
#
loop_
_entity.id
_entity.type
_entity.pdbx_description
1 polymer ?
#
loop_
_entity_poly.entity_id
_entity_poly.type
_entity_poly.pdbx_seq_one_letter_code
_entity_poly.pdbx_strand_id
1 'polypeptide(L)'
;MTGSSDRQFERVGGDVLHDGRIVHLVEDRFRFADGKEVTREIIRTSGSVGILVHDGVDLILTRQPREAIGQPDSLEIPAGRLDKPGEPPIDCGKRELTEEIGFAASEWQPMLTFQPSVGILDETCHLFCAWGLSEEWADSGEDERIEIVRWPVTDLDGALEQVSDGKTVIALLWAKAHGLPGV
;
A
#
# COMPACT_ATOMS: atom_id res chain seq x y z
N MET A 1 -12.65 32.80 -16.14
CA MET A 1 -11.98 31.63 -15.50
C MET A 1 -12.29 31.69 -14.01
N THR A 2 -13.47 31.21 -13.63
CA THR A 2 -13.96 31.11 -12.25
C THR A 2 -13.81 29.65 -11.84
N GLY A 3 -12.70 29.24 -11.21
CA GLY A 3 -12.53 27.81 -11.06
C GLY A 3 -11.71 27.31 -9.87
N SER A 4 -11.06 28.18 -9.12
CA SER A 4 -10.20 27.73 -8.00
C SER A 4 -10.79 27.98 -6.62
N SER A 5 -11.55 29.04 -6.40
CA SER A 5 -12.09 29.40 -5.09
C SER A 5 -13.27 28.51 -4.67
N ASP A 6 -14.13 28.11 -5.62
CA ASP A 6 -15.38 27.38 -5.31
C ASP A 6 -15.17 25.91 -4.87
N ARG A 7 -13.95 25.40 -5.02
CA ARG A 7 -13.57 24.02 -4.62
C ARG A 7 -12.88 23.95 -3.27
N GLN A 8 -12.54 25.10 -2.68
CA GLN A 8 -11.97 25.12 -1.35
C GLN A 8 -13.03 24.75 -0.31
N PHE A 9 -12.64 23.93 0.64
CA PHE A 9 -13.50 23.49 1.74
C PHE A 9 -12.71 23.41 3.04
N GLU A 10 -13.44 23.47 4.14
CA GLU A 10 -12.94 23.22 5.49
C GLU A 10 -13.79 22.15 6.17
N ARG A 11 -13.18 21.35 7.04
CA ARG A 11 -13.92 20.46 7.91
C ARG A 11 -14.52 21.27 9.07
N VAL A 12 -15.85 21.24 9.21
CA VAL A 12 -16.57 22.00 10.22
C VAL A 12 -17.14 21.17 11.37
N GLY A 13 -16.99 19.84 11.30
CA GLY A 13 -17.41 18.93 12.35
C GLY A 13 -17.52 17.51 11.84
N GLY A 14 -17.97 16.59 12.68
CA GLY A 14 -18.20 15.20 12.31
C GLY A 14 -18.37 14.31 13.53
N ASP A 15 -18.87 13.11 13.29
CA ASP A 15 -19.17 12.11 14.30
C ASP A 15 -18.49 10.77 13.93
N VAL A 16 -18.08 10.01 14.94
CA VAL A 16 -17.55 8.66 14.75
C VAL A 16 -18.74 7.70 14.63
N LEU A 17 -18.85 7.00 13.50
CA LEU A 17 -19.90 6.01 13.25
C LEU A 17 -19.45 4.61 13.71
N HIS A 18 -18.16 4.28 13.56
CA HIS A 18 -17.59 3.02 13.99
C HIS A 18 -16.11 3.23 14.34
N ASP A 19 -15.70 2.66 15.48
CA ASP A 19 -14.31 2.68 15.96
C ASP A 19 -13.82 1.24 16.12
N GLY A 20 -13.33 0.65 15.02
CA GLY A 20 -12.82 -0.71 14.99
C GLY A 20 -11.31 -0.78 15.19
N ARG A 21 -10.77 -1.99 15.28
CA ARG A 21 -9.33 -2.23 15.42
C ARG A 21 -8.52 -1.76 14.19
N ILE A 22 -9.10 -1.88 13.00
CA ILE A 22 -8.43 -1.59 11.72
C ILE A 22 -9.09 -0.39 11.02
N VAL A 23 -10.42 -0.32 11.09
CA VAL A 23 -11.24 0.65 10.36
C VAL A 23 -11.91 1.59 11.33
N HIS A 24 -11.72 2.89 11.13
CA HIS A 24 -12.44 3.96 11.83
C HIS A 24 -13.33 4.67 10.82
N LEU A 25 -14.64 4.45 10.88
CA LEU A 25 -15.61 5.11 10.01
C LEU A 25 -16.12 6.39 10.69
N VAL A 26 -15.97 7.51 10.00
CA VAL A 26 -16.48 8.80 10.45
C VAL A 26 -17.45 9.40 9.44
N GLU A 27 -18.40 10.20 9.92
CA GLU A 27 -19.21 11.09 9.11
C GLU A 27 -18.74 12.53 9.35
N ASP A 28 -18.00 13.09 8.39
CA ASP A 28 -17.47 14.45 8.47
C ASP A 28 -18.31 15.45 7.69
N ARG A 29 -18.47 16.65 8.27
CA ARG A 29 -19.14 17.79 7.62
C ARG A 29 -18.09 18.76 7.09
N PHE A 30 -18.27 19.16 5.83
CA PHE A 30 -17.42 20.11 5.14
C PHE A 30 -18.22 21.30 4.67
N ARG A 31 -17.65 22.51 4.78
CA ARG A 31 -18.19 23.75 4.25
C ARG A 31 -17.34 24.24 3.11
N PHE A 32 -17.96 24.44 1.93
CA PHE A 32 -17.30 25.04 0.79
C PHE A 32 -17.24 26.56 0.88
N ALA A 33 -16.41 27.19 0.04
CA ALA A 33 -16.23 28.64 0.02
C ALA A 33 -17.53 29.45 -0.29
N ASP A 34 -18.49 28.82 -0.97
CA ASP A 34 -19.82 29.39 -1.24
C ASP A 34 -20.80 29.26 -0.04
N GLY A 35 -20.34 28.68 1.08
CA GLY A 35 -21.13 28.45 2.28
C GLY A 35 -21.95 27.16 2.27
N LYS A 36 -21.95 26.39 1.19
CA LYS A 36 -22.67 25.11 1.13
C LYS A 36 -21.99 24.08 1.99
N GLU A 37 -22.77 23.38 2.82
CA GLU A 37 -22.30 22.26 3.62
C GLU A 37 -22.68 20.93 2.97
N VAL A 38 -21.77 19.96 3.12
CA VAL A 38 -21.97 18.57 2.70
C VAL A 38 -21.42 17.62 3.75
N THR A 39 -22.02 16.44 3.83
CA THR A 39 -21.57 15.36 4.71
C THR A 39 -20.89 14.27 3.88
N ARG A 40 -19.85 13.66 4.42
CA ARG A 40 -19.10 12.56 3.81
C ARG A 40 -18.81 11.48 4.84
N GLU A 41 -19.08 10.24 4.48
CA GLU A 41 -18.55 9.08 5.20
C GLU A 41 -17.13 8.83 4.73
N ILE A 42 -16.20 8.72 5.68
CA ILE A 42 -14.76 8.56 5.41
C ILE A 42 -14.23 7.44 6.29
N ILE A 43 -13.50 6.52 5.68
CA ILE A 43 -12.73 5.51 6.39
C ILE A 43 -11.34 6.08 6.66
N ARG A 44 -10.99 6.20 7.94
CA ARG A 44 -9.68 6.63 8.41
C ARG A 44 -8.77 5.43 8.60
N THR A 45 -7.55 5.51 8.08
CA THR A 45 -6.54 4.46 8.18
C THR A 45 -5.18 5.03 8.58
N SER A 46 -4.26 4.16 8.97
CA SER A 46 -2.87 4.55 9.26
C SER A 46 -2.00 4.73 8.00
N GLY A 47 -2.52 4.35 6.83
CA GLY A 47 -1.73 4.26 5.61
C GLY A 47 -1.01 2.91 5.47
N SER A 48 -0.32 2.74 4.34
CA SER A 48 0.36 1.48 4.03
C SER A 48 1.65 1.67 3.24
N VAL A 49 2.49 0.62 3.24
CA VAL A 49 3.63 0.51 2.35
C VAL A 49 3.50 -0.73 1.48
N GLY A 50 4.04 -0.70 0.26
CA GLY A 50 4.24 -1.87 -0.58
C GLY A 50 5.66 -1.89 -1.13
N ILE A 51 6.26 -3.06 -1.25
CA ILE A 51 7.66 -3.22 -1.63
C ILE A 51 7.77 -4.10 -2.87
N LEU A 52 8.17 -3.55 -4.00
CA LEU A 52 8.55 -4.34 -5.16
C LEU A 52 9.98 -4.84 -4.94
N VAL A 53 10.10 -6.13 -4.62
CA VAL A 53 11.37 -6.76 -4.24
C VAL A 53 11.89 -7.63 -5.36
N HIS A 54 13.21 -7.58 -5.65
CA HIS A 54 13.85 -8.48 -6.60
C HIS A 54 15.31 -8.79 -6.22
N ASP A 55 15.82 -9.93 -6.73
CA ASP A 55 17.21 -10.35 -6.59
C ASP A 55 18.03 -10.16 -7.89
N GLY A 56 17.43 -9.50 -8.90
CA GLY A 56 18.02 -9.29 -10.23
C GLY A 56 17.62 -10.36 -11.25
N VAL A 57 17.08 -11.49 -10.81
CA VAL A 57 16.56 -12.60 -11.64
C VAL A 57 15.06 -12.73 -11.48
N ASP A 58 14.59 -12.73 -10.23
CA ASP A 58 13.20 -12.89 -9.87
C ASP A 58 12.69 -11.71 -9.04
N LEU A 59 11.40 -11.36 -9.23
CA LEU A 59 10.60 -10.66 -8.25
C LEU A 59 10.29 -11.62 -7.10
N ILE A 60 10.32 -11.12 -5.87
CA ILE A 60 9.90 -11.86 -4.68
C ILE A 60 8.50 -11.35 -4.31
N LEU A 61 7.51 -12.15 -4.62
CA LEU A 61 6.09 -11.87 -4.38
C LEU A 61 5.59 -12.72 -3.21
N THR A 62 4.43 -12.39 -2.71
CA THR A 62 3.70 -13.16 -1.69
C THR A 62 2.40 -13.68 -2.25
N ARG A 63 1.94 -14.83 -1.74
CA ARG A 63 0.64 -15.40 -2.01
C ARG A 63 -0.07 -15.63 -0.69
N GLN A 64 -1.25 -15.05 -0.52
CA GLN A 64 -1.95 -15.07 0.75
C GLN A 64 -3.47 -14.96 0.60
N PRO A 65 -4.27 -15.43 1.57
CA PRO A 65 -5.72 -15.27 1.54
C PRO A 65 -6.13 -13.81 1.76
N ARG A 66 -7.15 -13.38 0.99
CA ARG A 66 -7.80 -12.06 1.12
C ARG A 66 -9.32 -12.26 1.28
N GLU A 67 -9.73 -12.44 2.52
CA GLU A 67 -11.10 -12.79 2.91
C GLU A 67 -12.09 -11.70 2.49
N ALA A 68 -11.67 -10.43 2.53
CA ALA A 68 -12.52 -9.29 2.17
C ALA A 68 -13.07 -9.36 0.75
N ILE A 69 -12.33 -10.01 -0.17
CA ILE A 69 -12.74 -10.21 -1.56
C ILE A 69 -13.01 -11.69 -1.87
N GLY A 70 -13.00 -12.57 -0.87
CA GLY A 70 -13.23 -14.00 -1.01
C GLY A 70 -12.16 -14.73 -1.83
N GLN A 71 -10.94 -14.20 -1.92
CA GLN A 71 -9.84 -14.77 -2.68
C GLN A 71 -8.87 -15.51 -1.75
N PRO A 72 -8.74 -16.84 -1.88
CA PRO A 72 -7.90 -17.62 -0.99
C PRO A 72 -6.40 -17.54 -1.32
N ASP A 73 -6.06 -16.97 -2.48
CA ASP A 73 -4.74 -17.12 -3.13
C ASP A 73 -4.37 -15.85 -3.93
N SER A 74 -4.32 -14.71 -3.26
CA SER A 74 -3.98 -13.42 -3.88
C SER A 74 -2.47 -13.29 -4.05
N LEU A 75 -2.01 -13.06 -5.29
CA LEU A 75 -0.61 -12.78 -5.61
C LEU A 75 -0.34 -11.28 -5.45
N GLU A 76 0.61 -10.92 -4.58
CA GLU A 76 0.87 -9.53 -4.18
C GLU A 76 2.37 -9.27 -4.01
N ILE A 77 2.77 -8.00 -4.00
CA ILE A 77 4.04 -7.58 -3.43
C ILE A 77 3.96 -7.60 -1.90
N PRO A 78 5.06 -7.83 -1.16
CA PRO A 78 5.11 -7.62 0.28
C PRO A 78 4.59 -6.24 0.66
N ALA A 79 3.77 -6.16 1.72
CA ALA A 79 3.08 -4.93 2.08
C ALA A 79 2.64 -4.92 3.54
N GLY A 80 2.75 -3.78 4.21
CA GLY A 80 2.31 -3.64 5.59
C GLY A 80 1.63 -2.32 5.90
N ARG A 81 1.11 -2.20 7.12
CA ARG A 81 0.44 -0.99 7.60
C ARG A 81 1.38 -0.10 8.40
N LEU A 82 1.19 1.22 8.27
CA LEU A 82 1.89 2.22 9.07
C LEU A 82 1.22 2.33 10.46
N ASP A 83 1.25 1.25 11.24
CA ASP A 83 0.54 1.13 12.52
C ASP A 83 1.40 1.49 13.74
N LYS A 84 2.72 1.69 13.57
CA LYS A 84 3.61 2.13 14.64
C LYS A 84 3.74 3.67 14.63
N PRO A 85 3.31 4.36 15.70
CA PRO A 85 3.32 5.82 15.73
C PRO A 85 4.72 6.41 15.46
N GLY A 86 4.80 7.26 14.43
CA GLY A 86 6.03 7.96 14.06
C GLY A 86 7.05 7.11 13.28
N GLU A 87 6.72 5.87 12.92
CA GLU A 87 7.56 5.03 12.05
C GLU A 87 7.57 5.63 10.63
N PRO A 88 8.75 5.96 10.07
CA PRO A 88 8.84 6.38 8.69
C PRO A 88 8.40 5.25 7.73
N PRO A 89 7.75 5.56 6.58
CA PRO A 89 7.29 4.52 5.64
C PRO A 89 8.39 3.56 5.18
N ILE A 90 9.61 4.05 4.99
CA ILE A 90 10.73 3.18 4.59
C ILE A 90 11.14 2.19 5.69
N ASP A 91 11.06 2.59 6.96
CA ASP A 91 11.42 1.71 8.08
C ASP A 91 10.32 0.68 8.32
N CYS A 92 9.05 1.05 8.14
CA CYS A 92 7.94 0.10 8.04
C CYS A 92 8.20 -0.91 6.92
N GLY A 93 8.56 -0.47 5.71
CA GLY A 93 8.87 -1.37 4.60
C GLY A 93 10.00 -2.36 4.90
N LYS A 94 11.07 -1.91 5.59
CA LYS A 94 12.17 -2.80 6.00
C LYS A 94 11.71 -3.85 7.01
N ARG A 95 10.88 -3.45 7.97
CA ARG A 95 10.32 -4.36 8.98
C ARG A 95 9.43 -5.42 8.31
N GLU A 96 8.46 -5.00 7.50
CA GLU A 96 7.56 -5.91 6.78
C GLU A 96 8.32 -6.90 5.88
N LEU A 97 9.41 -6.45 5.25
CA LEU A 97 10.24 -7.32 4.42
C LEU A 97 10.84 -8.49 5.21
N THR A 98 11.32 -8.24 6.44
CA THR A 98 11.87 -9.27 7.30
C THR A 98 10.80 -10.15 7.94
N GLU A 99 9.66 -9.56 8.29
CA GLU A 99 8.53 -10.26 8.92
C GLU A 99 7.80 -11.17 7.93
N GLU A 100 7.45 -10.68 6.73
CA GLU A 100 6.66 -11.43 5.74
C GLU A 100 7.48 -12.43 4.90
N ILE A 101 8.68 -12.05 4.45
CA ILE A 101 9.43 -12.86 3.48
C ILE A 101 10.83 -13.26 3.93
N GLY A 102 11.28 -12.83 5.10
CA GLY A 102 12.56 -13.27 5.68
C GLY A 102 13.79 -12.71 4.98
N PHE A 103 13.69 -11.51 4.41
CA PHE A 103 14.82 -10.83 3.76
C PHE A 103 15.02 -9.42 4.27
N ALA A 104 16.29 -9.00 4.38
CA ALA A 104 16.68 -7.61 4.38
C ALA A 104 17.16 -7.21 2.98
N ALA A 105 17.07 -5.93 2.65
CA ALA A 105 17.58 -5.37 1.42
C ALA A 105 18.56 -4.22 1.69
N SER A 106 19.71 -4.20 0.99
CA SER A 106 20.71 -3.14 1.13
C SER A 106 20.36 -1.88 0.37
N GLU A 107 19.57 -2.02 -0.70
CA GLU A 107 19.23 -0.94 -1.61
C GLU A 107 17.73 -0.68 -1.63
N TRP A 108 17.35 0.60 -1.56
CA TRP A 108 15.97 1.04 -1.52
C TRP A 108 15.75 2.27 -2.39
N GLN A 109 14.74 2.24 -3.23
CA GLN A 109 14.33 3.38 -4.05
C GLN A 109 12.85 3.67 -3.87
N PRO A 110 12.45 4.90 -3.49
CA PRO A 110 11.07 5.32 -3.56
C PRO A 110 10.56 5.25 -5.00
N MET A 111 9.38 4.66 -5.21
CA MET A 111 8.73 4.57 -6.51
C MET A 111 7.70 5.69 -6.65
N LEU A 112 6.61 5.60 -5.90
CA LEU A 112 5.55 6.59 -5.87
C LEU A 112 4.73 6.52 -4.58
N THR A 113 3.95 7.57 -4.34
CA THR A 113 2.95 7.61 -3.26
C THR A 113 1.60 7.89 -3.90
N PHE A 114 0.56 7.18 -3.47
CA PHE A 114 -0.77 7.31 -4.02
C PHE A 114 -1.86 7.07 -2.97
N GLN A 115 -3.09 7.47 -3.30
CA GLN A 115 -4.29 7.20 -2.50
C GLN A 115 -5.14 6.16 -3.22
N PRO A 116 -5.41 4.99 -2.63
CA PRO A 116 -6.14 3.90 -3.27
C PRO A 116 -7.59 4.25 -3.64
N SER A 117 -8.26 5.07 -2.82
CA SER A 117 -9.65 5.43 -3.06
C SER A 117 -10.00 6.80 -2.48
N VAL A 118 -9.63 7.87 -3.18
CA VAL A 118 -9.78 9.28 -2.74
C VAL A 118 -11.22 9.72 -2.42
N GLY A 119 -12.22 8.95 -2.81
CA GLY A 119 -13.63 9.26 -2.55
C GLY A 119 -14.13 8.82 -1.18
N ILE A 120 -13.43 7.88 -0.51
CA ILE A 120 -13.91 7.27 0.72
C ILE A 120 -12.79 6.96 1.73
N LEU A 121 -11.55 6.76 1.28
CA LEU A 121 -10.41 6.47 2.14
C LEU A 121 -9.50 7.70 2.27
N ASP A 122 -8.91 7.88 3.45
CA ASP A 122 -7.79 8.80 3.63
C ASP A 122 -6.42 8.08 3.57
N GLU A 123 -6.43 6.83 3.18
CA GLU A 123 -5.22 6.02 3.05
C GLU A 123 -4.20 6.66 2.11
N THR A 124 -2.95 6.72 2.59
CA THR A 124 -1.79 7.01 1.76
C THR A 124 -0.94 5.75 1.67
N CYS A 125 -0.70 5.27 0.46
CA CYS A 125 0.15 4.13 0.19
C CYS A 125 1.49 4.59 -0.36
N HIS A 126 2.60 4.10 0.21
CA HIS A 126 3.97 4.39 -0.22
C HIS A 126 4.56 3.15 -0.89
N LEU A 127 5.00 3.25 -2.14
CA LEU A 127 5.68 2.17 -2.85
C LEU A 127 7.18 2.39 -2.92
N PHE A 128 7.92 1.33 -2.63
CA PHE A 128 9.37 1.25 -2.75
C PHE A 128 9.77 0.09 -3.66
N CYS A 129 10.92 0.22 -4.31
CA CYS A 129 11.65 -0.91 -4.88
C CYS A 129 12.82 -1.24 -3.96
N ALA A 130 13.08 -2.55 -3.72
CA ALA A 130 14.15 -3.03 -2.86
C ALA A 130 14.93 -4.17 -3.52
N TRP A 131 16.27 -4.15 -3.40
CA TRP A 131 17.16 -5.18 -3.93
C TRP A 131 18.44 -5.32 -3.11
N GLY A 132 19.37 -6.21 -3.53
CA GLY A 132 20.55 -6.52 -2.73
C GLY A 132 20.19 -7.32 -1.48
N LEU A 133 19.45 -8.42 -1.69
CA LEU A 133 18.82 -9.19 -0.61
C LEU A 133 19.82 -10.02 0.20
N SER A 134 19.57 -10.11 1.49
CA SER A 134 20.20 -11.04 2.43
C SER A 134 19.13 -11.67 3.32
N GLU A 135 19.31 -12.93 3.69
CA GLU A 135 18.37 -13.62 4.59
C GLU A 135 18.39 -12.97 5.99
N GLU A 136 17.21 -12.58 6.46
CA GLU A 136 17.00 -12.01 7.78
C GLU A 136 15.54 -12.21 8.19
N TRP A 137 15.28 -13.09 9.13
CA TRP A 137 13.94 -13.37 9.63
C TRP A 137 13.65 -12.62 10.92
N ALA A 138 12.48 -11.98 10.98
CA ALA A 138 11.90 -11.45 12.20
C ALA A 138 10.57 -12.16 12.50
N ASP A 139 10.20 -12.21 13.79
CA ASP A 139 8.91 -12.77 14.20
C ASP A 139 7.84 -11.67 14.05
N SER A 140 6.89 -11.87 13.16
CA SER A 140 5.76 -10.95 12.97
C SER A 140 4.78 -10.94 14.16
N GLY A 141 4.79 -12.02 14.97
CA GLY A 141 3.80 -12.24 16.03
C GLY A 141 2.37 -12.42 15.52
N GLU A 142 2.17 -12.49 14.22
CA GLU A 142 0.89 -12.72 13.54
C GLU A 142 0.87 -14.12 12.91
N ASP A 143 -0.31 -14.76 12.91
CA ASP A 143 -0.51 -16.06 12.25
C ASP A 143 -0.83 -15.85 10.77
N GLU A 144 0.14 -15.30 10.03
CA GLU A 144 0.00 -15.00 8.61
C GLU A 144 0.28 -16.25 7.75
N ARG A 145 -0.58 -16.48 6.77
CA ARG A 145 -0.48 -17.60 5.83
C ARG A 145 0.12 -17.11 4.52
N ILE A 146 1.41 -16.77 4.55
CA ILE A 146 2.15 -16.23 3.42
C ILE A 146 2.98 -17.32 2.76
N GLU A 147 2.82 -17.50 1.45
CA GLU A 147 3.71 -18.27 0.58
C GLU A 147 4.58 -17.30 -0.22
N ILE A 148 5.90 -17.53 -0.24
CA ILE A 148 6.83 -16.74 -1.05
C ILE A 148 6.84 -17.29 -2.49
N VAL A 149 6.59 -16.43 -3.46
CA VAL A 149 6.57 -16.75 -4.89
C VAL A 149 7.70 -16.03 -5.60
N ARG A 150 8.54 -16.78 -6.32
CA ARG A 150 9.56 -16.21 -7.20
C ARG A 150 9.00 -16.10 -8.62
N TRP A 151 9.06 -14.89 -9.18
CA TRP A 151 8.53 -14.60 -10.52
C TRP A 151 9.61 -13.94 -11.38
N PRO A 152 9.93 -14.44 -12.60
CA PRO A 152 10.98 -13.87 -13.41
C PRO A 152 10.81 -12.37 -13.68
N VAL A 153 11.82 -11.55 -13.43
CA VAL A 153 11.80 -10.10 -13.72
C VAL A 153 11.54 -9.78 -15.18
N THR A 154 11.79 -10.75 -16.07
CA THR A 154 11.55 -10.63 -17.52
C THR A 154 10.10 -10.84 -17.93
N ASP A 155 9.24 -11.31 -17.01
CA ASP A 155 7.82 -11.63 -17.29
C ASP A 155 6.86 -10.79 -16.45
N LEU A 156 7.01 -9.45 -16.52
CA LEU A 156 6.10 -8.53 -15.83
C LEU A 156 4.66 -8.59 -16.37
N ASP A 157 4.48 -8.95 -17.65
CA ASP A 157 3.16 -9.09 -18.26
C ASP A 157 2.43 -10.30 -17.70
N GLY A 158 3.10 -11.44 -17.59
CA GLY A 158 2.52 -12.62 -16.95
C GLY A 158 2.16 -12.38 -15.48
N ALA A 159 2.98 -11.64 -14.73
CA ALA A 159 2.65 -11.24 -13.36
C ALA A 159 1.37 -10.36 -13.33
N LEU A 160 1.28 -9.37 -14.22
CA LEU A 160 0.11 -8.47 -14.32
C LEU A 160 -1.20 -9.21 -14.62
N GLU A 161 -1.15 -10.33 -15.34
CA GLU A 161 -2.33 -11.16 -15.62
C GLU A 161 -2.83 -11.94 -14.39
N GLN A 162 -1.97 -12.13 -13.37
CA GLN A 162 -2.28 -12.92 -12.18
C GLN A 162 -2.69 -12.09 -10.97
N VAL A 163 -2.42 -10.78 -10.98
CA VAL A 163 -2.62 -9.91 -9.82
C VAL A 163 -3.90 -9.10 -9.92
N SER A 164 -4.54 -8.87 -8.78
CA SER A 164 -5.70 -7.99 -8.65
C SER A 164 -5.51 -6.90 -7.59
N ASP A 165 -4.49 -7.04 -6.73
CA ASP A 165 -4.17 -6.03 -5.72
C ASP A 165 -3.62 -4.75 -6.36
N GLY A 166 -4.23 -3.61 -6.02
CA GLY A 166 -3.90 -2.31 -6.62
C GLY A 166 -2.45 -1.88 -6.40
N LYS A 167 -1.85 -2.16 -5.22
CA LYS A 167 -0.45 -1.83 -4.94
C LYS A 167 0.49 -2.59 -5.87
N THR A 168 0.22 -3.88 -6.04
CA THR A 168 0.98 -4.79 -6.89
C THR A 168 0.88 -4.38 -8.36
N VAL A 169 -0.35 -4.14 -8.85
CA VAL A 169 -0.58 -3.67 -10.22
C VAL A 169 0.19 -2.38 -10.51
N ILE A 170 0.10 -1.39 -9.60
CA ILE A 170 0.79 -0.11 -9.76
C ILE A 170 2.32 -0.29 -9.74
N ALA A 171 2.85 -1.11 -8.84
CA ALA A 171 4.28 -1.38 -8.75
C ALA A 171 4.83 -2.05 -10.02
N LEU A 172 4.14 -3.08 -10.54
CA LEU A 172 4.51 -3.77 -11.77
C LEU A 172 4.43 -2.85 -13.00
N LEU A 173 3.38 -2.04 -13.12
CA LEU A 173 3.25 -1.05 -14.20
C LEU A 173 4.33 0.03 -14.12
N TRP A 174 4.68 0.46 -12.92
CA TRP A 174 5.78 1.40 -12.71
C TRP A 174 7.12 0.79 -13.17
N ALA A 175 7.41 -0.44 -12.77
CA ALA A 175 8.62 -1.16 -13.20
C ALA A 175 8.67 -1.35 -14.71
N LYS A 176 7.52 -1.66 -15.34
CA LYS A 176 7.42 -1.77 -16.79
C LYS A 176 7.69 -0.46 -17.52
N ALA A 177 7.28 0.67 -16.94
CA ALA A 177 7.46 1.99 -17.54
C ALA A 177 8.86 2.58 -17.33
N HIS A 178 9.53 2.28 -16.22
CA HIS A 178 10.78 2.93 -15.79
C HIS A 178 11.98 1.98 -15.73
N GLY A 179 11.76 0.67 -15.85
CA GLY A 179 12.75 -0.37 -15.57
C GLY A 179 12.83 -0.69 -14.07
N LEU A 180 13.43 -1.85 -13.75
CA LEU A 180 13.74 -2.21 -12.37
C LEU A 180 15.07 -1.58 -11.97
N PRO A 181 15.14 -0.82 -10.87
CA PRO A 181 16.39 -0.30 -10.35
C PRO A 181 17.35 -1.44 -10.01
N GLY A 182 18.63 -1.33 -10.40
CA GLY A 182 19.63 -2.34 -10.08
C GLY A 182 19.69 -3.56 -11.03
N VAL A 183 18.87 -3.57 -12.11
CA VAL A 183 18.88 -4.61 -13.18
C VAL A 183 19.40 -4.03 -14.49
#